data_387f02354a550ff1eb932de19529a942
#
_entry.id   387f02354a550ff1eb932de19529a942
#
_cell.length_a   1.000
_cell.length_b   1.000
_cell.length_c   1.000
_cell.angle_alpha   90.00
_cell.angle_beta   90.00
_cell.angle_gamma   90.00
#
_symmetry.space_group_name_H-M   'P 1'
#
loop_
_entity.id
_entity.type
_entity.pdbx_description
1 polymer ?
#
loop_
_entity_poly.entity_id
_entity_poly.type
_entity_poly.pdbx_seq_one_letter_code
_entity_poly.pdbx_strand_id
1 'polypeptide(L)' 'MNAAGEKTLSGENAFKLYDTYGFPLDLTKEILEEKGYAIDEEGFKTAMDEQREKARSS' A
#
# COMPACT_ATOMS: atom_id res chain seq x y z
N MET A 1 1.01 17.50 12.03
CA MET A 1 0.76 17.27 12.03
C MET A 1 0.19 16.49 11.93
N ASN A 2 0.31 16.12 11.89
CA ASN A 2 -0.18 15.45 11.81
C ASN A 2 -0.79 14.70 12.02
N ALA A 3 -0.65 14.92 11.63
CA ALA A 3 -1.60 13.91 11.47
C ALA A 3 -1.82 13.09 12.66
N ALA A 4 -2.03 13.76 13.53
CA ALA A 4 -2.20 13.17 14.80
C ALA A 4 -3.18 12.04 14.72
N GLY A 5 -2.89 10.99 15.29
CA GLY A 5 -3.80 9.92 15.39
C GLY A 5 -4.19 9.26 14.10
N GLU A 6 -3.72 9.82 13.06
CA GLU A 6 -4.04 9.22 11.77
C GLU A 6 -3.04 8.14 11.44
N LYS A 7 -3.47 6.95 11.46
CA LYS A 7 -2.60 5.84 11.14
C LYS A 7 -2.91 5.37 9.74
N THR A 8 -2.17 5.90 8.79
CA THR A 8 -2.40 5.54 7.41
C THR A 8 -1.13 4.90 6.85
N LEU A 9 -1.27 3.70 6.34
CA LEU A 9 -0.14 3.03 5.72
C LEU A 9 0.02 3.60 4.31
N SER A 10 1.21 4.06 4.00
CA SER A 10 1.44 4.64 2.68
C SER A 10 1.35 3.57 1.62
N GLY A 11 0.97 3.99 0.43
CA GLY A 11 0.83 3.05 -0.66
C GLY A 11 2.14 2.36 -0.97
N GLU A 12 3.22 3.09 -0.79
CA GLU A 12 4.54 2.52 -1.03
C GLU A 12 4.81 1.37 -0.07
N ASN A 13 4.48 1.57 1.19
CA ASN A 13 4.68 0.53 2.18
C ASN A 13 3.78 -0.67 1.91
N ALA A 14 2.55 -0.38 1.52
CA ALA A 14 1.62 -1.44 1.20
C ALA A 14 2.12 -2.26 0.01
N PHE A 15 2.66 -1.57 -0.98
CA PHE A 15 3.19 -2.25 -2.15
C PHE A 15 4.41 -3.09 -1.76
N LYS A 16 5.20 -2.59 -0.85
CA LYS A 16 6.36 -3.32 -0.39
C LYS A 16 5.95 -4.62 0.27
N LEU A 17 4.92 -4.58 1.08
CA LEU A 17 4.41 -5.78 1.72
C LEU A 17 3.93 -6.77 0.67
N TYR A 18 3.28 -6.26 -0.33
CA TYR A 18 2.78 -7.11 -1.39
C TYR A 18 3.94 -7.74 -2.17
N ASP A 19 4.92 -6.93 -2.53
CA ASP A 19 6.02 -7.38 -3.37
C ASP A 19 7.01 -8.24 -2.58
N THR A 20 7.32 -7.83 -1.37
CA THR A 20 8.33 -8.50 -0.57
C THR A 20 7.77 -9.72 0.15
N TYR A 21 6.63 -9.56 0.77
CA TYR A 21 6.06 -10.63 1.58
C TYR A 21 4.93 -11.37 0.89
N GLY A 22 4.49 -10.88 -0.23
CA GLY A 22 3.39 -11.53 -0.93
C GLY A 22 2.05 -11.32 -0.28
N PHE A 23 1.92 -10.26 0.50
CA PHE A 23 0.65 -9.95 1.15
C PHE A 23 -0.27 -9.24 0.18
N PRO A 24 -1.42 -9.79 -0.15
CA PRO A 24 -2.34 -9.10 -1.04
C PRO A 24 -2.90 -7.85 -0.38
N LEU A 25 -3.27 -6.89 -1.21
CA LEU A 25 -3.81 -5.65 -0.69
C LEU A 25 -5.05 -5.88 0.16
N ASP A 26 -5.87 -6.82 -0.28
CA ASP A 26 -7.10 -7.13 0.46
C ASP A 26 -6.79 -7.54 1.89
N LEU A 27 -5.81 -8.40 2.05
CA LEU A 27 -5.43 -8.85 3.37
C LEU A 27 -4.87 -7.71 4.20
N THR A 28 -3.99 -6.93 3.60
CA THR A 28 -3.40 -5.79 4.28
C THR A 28 -4.49 -4.82 4.72
N LYS A 29 -5.44 -4.57 3.84
CA LYS A 29 -6.53 -3.67 4.15
C LYS A 29 -7.35 -4.18 5.33
N GLU A 30 -7.63 -5.45 5.31
CA GLU A 30 -8.43 -6.05 6.37
C GLU A 30 -7.74 -5.90 7.71
N ILE A 31 -6.46 -6.22 7.75
CA ILE A 31 -5.70 -6.13 8.99
C ILE A 31 -5.68 -4.70 9.50
N LEU A 32 -5.44 -3.76 8.62
CA LEU A 32 -5.36 -2.36 9.01
C LEU A 32 -6.72 -1.85 9.49
N GLU A 33 -7.77 -2.27 8.81
CA GLU A 33 -9.11 -1.85 9.19
C GLU A 33 -9.46 -2.33 10.58
N GLU A 34 -9.05 -3.53 10.89
CA GLU A 34 -9.30 -4.10 12.20
C GLU A 34 -8.63 -3.26 13.28
N LYS A 35 -7.47 -2.75 12.98
CA LYS A 35 -6.74 -1.95 13.96
C LYS A 35 -7.12 -0.48 13.91
N GLY A 36 -8.02 -0.12 13.03
CA GLY A 36 -8.41 1.27 12.93
C GLY A 36 -7.46 2.10 12.09
N TYR A 37 -6.70 1.43 11.25
CA TYR A 37 -5.78 2.14 10.38
C TYR A 37 -6.40 2.31 9.00
N ALA A 38 -5.82 3.19 8.22
CA ALA A 38 -6.25 3.38 6.85
C ALA A 38 -5.10 3.02 5.93
N ILE A 39 -5.41 2.95 4.65
CA ILE A 39 -4.38 2.61 3.68
C ILE A 39 -4.48 3.58 2.51
N ASP A 40 -3.33 3.95 1.99
CA ASP A 40 -3.26 4.87 0.85
C ASP A 40 -3.39 4.05 -0.43
N GLU A 41 -4.62 3.82 -0.84
CA GLU A 41 -4.87 3.01 -2.02
C GLU A 41 -4.33 3.66 -3.27
N GLU A 42 -4.43 4.96 -3.32
CA GLU A 42 -3.94 5.69 -4.48
C GLU A 42 -2.44 5.51 -4.64
N GLY A 43 -1.72 5.65 -3.56
CA GLY A 43 -0.29 5.44 -3.60
C GLY A 43 0.07 4.03 -4.00
N PHE A 44 -0.69 3.07 -3.51
CA PHE A 44 -0.48 1.68 -3.86
C PHE A 44 -0.69 1.47 -5.35
N LYS A 45 -1.75 2.07 -5.86
CA LYS A 45 -2.06 1.95 -7.27
C LYS A 45 -0.96 2.57 -8.12
N THR A 46 -0.47 3.72 -7.71
CA THR A 46 0.60 4.38 -8.43
C THR A 46 1.86 3.53 -8.43
N ALA A 47 2.17 2.95 -7.31
CA ALA A 47 3.35 2.09 -7.20
C ALA A 47 3.21 0.90 -8.12
N MET A 48 2.04 0.31 -8.16
CA MET A 48 1.80 -0.82 -9.03
C MET A 48 1.95 -0.43 -10.49
N ASP A 49 1.42 0.72 -10.83
CA ASP A 49 1.49 1.21 -12.19
C ASP A 49 2.94 1.43 -12.60
N GLU A 50 3.70 2.05 -11.72
CA GLU A 50 5.09 2.31 -12.00
C GLU A 50 5.87 1.02 -12.20
N GLN A 51 5.60 0.05 -11.37
CA GLN A 51 6.27 -1.23 -11.50
C GLN A 51 5.93 -1.88 -12.83
N ARG A 52 4.67 -1.83 -13.18
CA ARG A 52 4.20 -2.43 -14.40
C ARG A 52 4.83 -1.76 -15.61
N GLU A 53 4.88 -0.46 -15.58
CA GLU A 53 5.48 0.27 -16.67
C GLU A 53 6.95 -0.03 -16.80
N LYS A 54 7.62 -0.14 -15.70
CA LYS A 54 9.04 -0.46 -15.70
C LYS A 54 9.28 -1.80 -16.34
N ALA A 55 8.51 -2.76 -15.99
CA ALA A 55 8.67 -4.10 -16.54
C ALA A 55 8.38 -4.11 -18.03
N ARG A 56 7.43 -3.31 -18.43
CA ARG A 56 7.02 -3.30 -19.81
C ARG A 56 8.01 -2.54 -20.69
N SER A 57 8.57 -1.51 -20.16
CA SER A 57 9.40 -0.65 -20.98
C SER A 57 10.77 -1.25 -21.22
N SER A 58 11.15 -2.25 -20.56
CA SER A 58 12.43 -2.86 -20.83
C SER A 58 12.44 -3.65 -22.16
#